data_82a1259cd3764da626baa458cd464035
#
_entry.id   82a1259cd3764da626baa458cd464035
#
_cell.length_a   1.000
_cell.length_b   1.000
_cell.length_c   1.000
_cell.angle_alpha   90.00
_cell.angle_beta   90.00
_cell.angle_gamma   90.00
#
_symmetry.space_group_name_H-M   'P 1'
#
loop_
_entity.id
_entity.type
_entity.pdbx_description
1 polymer ?
#
loop_
_entity_poly.entity_id
_entity_poly.type
_entity_poly.pdbx_seq_one_letter_code
_entity_poly.pdbx_strand_id
1 'polypeptide(L)'
;MTAIRLALACALLASSGSVAVAAQAQVVFVVRHAERATPIPAPAAAGGERPMGSAADDPPLSDAGQARAVRLEAMLRSADILQVFASEFLRTRQTAAPTAAARSLEVVAVPAKEVDALVAQIREAKGNVLVVGHANTVPDLLKRLGIKDDITIADAEYDNLFVVIRPSSGEPTLVRLRY
;
A
#
# COMPACT_ATOMS: atom_id res chain seq x y z
N MET A 1 25.66 -68.72 -38.78
CA MET A 1 26.31 -67.56 -38.16
C MET A 1 25.24 -66.52 -37.94
N THR A 2 24.63 -66.54 -36.77
CA THR A 2 23.42 -65.71 -36.43
C THR A 2 23.86 -64.61 -35.48
N ALA A 3 23.80 -63.37 -35.94
CA ALA A 3 24.17 -62.20 -35.15
C ALA A 3 22.99 -61.73 -34.31
N ILE A 4 23.13 -61.80 -33.00
CA ILE A 4 22.15 -61.25 -32.00
C ILE A 4 22.41 -59.76 -31.85
N ARG A 5 21.44 -58.91 -32.22
CA ARG A 5 21.45 -57.44 -31.94
C ARG A 5 20.77 -57.18 -30.61
N LEU A 6 21.57 -56.78 -29.62
CA LEU A 6 21.09 -56.35 -28.32
C LEU A 6 20.68 -54.85 -28.42
N ALA A 7 19.41 -54.60 -28.37
CA ALA A 7 18.88 -53.20 -28.32
C ALA A 7 18.83 -52.71 -26.85
N LEU A 8 19.69 -51.77 -26.50
CA LEU A 8 19.72 -51.12 -25.18
C LEU A 8 18.71 -49.95 -25.18
N ALA A 9 17.56 -50.14 -24.57
CA ALA A 9 16.56 -49.07 -24.38
C ALA A 9 16.94 -48.26 -23.15
N CYS A 10 17.47 -47.03 -23.34
CA CYS A 10 17.66 -46.04 -22.29
C CYS A 10 16.32 -45.39 -21.98
N ALA A 11 15.68 -45.75 -20.87
CA ALA A 11 14.53 -45.04 -20.32
C ALA A 11 15.03 -43.82 -19.56
N LEU A 12 14.89 -42.63 -20.15
CA LEU A 12 15.09 -41.34 -19.49
C LEU A 12 13.86 -41.08 -18.60
N LEU A 13 13.99 -41.29 -17.30
CA LEU A 13 13.06 -40.85 -16.30
C LEU A 13 13.22 -39.33 -16.13
N ALA A 14 12.39 -38.54 -16.82
CA ALA A 14 12.24 -37.10 -16.56
C ALA A 14 11.51 -36.90 -15.24
N SER A 15 12.23 -36.74 -14.14
CA SER A 15 11.67 -36.29 -12.86
C SER A 15 11.32 -34.84 -12.99
N SER A 16 10.05 -34.52 -13.24
CA SER A 16 9.48 -33.17 -13.14
C SER A 16 9.46 -32.77 -11.69
N GLY A 17 10.56 -32.24 -11.17
CA GLY A 17 10.61 -31.62 -9.85
C GLY A 17 9.77 -30.35 -9.89
N SER A 18 8.55 -30.37 -9.36
CA SER A 18 7.80 -29.16 -9.06
C SER A 18 8.58 -28.37 -8.04
N VAL A 19 9.23 -27.29 -8.48
CA VAL A 19 9.80 -26.29 -7.57
C VAL A 19 8.62 -25.61 -6.90
N ALA A 20 8.31 -26.01 -5.67
CA ALA A 20 7.36 -25.28 -4.85
C ALA A 20 7.97 -23.90 -4.59
N VAL A 21 7.46 -22.87 -5.28
CA VAL A 21 7.75 -21.47 -4.94
C VAL A 21 7.22 -21.27 -3.52
N ALA A 22 8.13 -21.17 -2.56
CA ALA A 22 7.77 -20.87 -1.20
C ALA A 22 6.98 -19.57 -1.20
N ALA A 23 5.75 -19.59 -0.68
CA ALA A 23 4.93 -18.41 -0.55
C ALA A 23 5.69 -17.39 0.31
N GLN A 24 6.12 -16.30 -0.30
CA GLN A 24 6.89 -15.26 0.37
C GLN A 24 5.97 -14.47 1.32
N ALA A 25 6.53 -14.01 2.44
CA ALA A 25 5.83 -13.09 3.32
C ALA A 25 5.53 -11.80 2.56
N GLN A 26 4.30 -11.30 2.68
CA GLN A 26 3.91 -9.98 2.14
C GLN A 26 4.16 -8.90 3.18
N VAL A 27 4.73 -7.78 2.77
CA VAL A 27 4.85 -6.59 3.62
C VAL A 27 3.85 -5.53 3.16
N VAL A 28 3.04 -5.04 4.09
CA VAL A 28 2.09 -3.95 3.87
C VAL A 28 2.58 -2.71 4.61
N PHE A 29 2.97 -1.69 3.86
CA PHE A 29 3.35 -0.38 4.38
C PHE A 29 2.10 0.48 4.45
N VAL A 30 1.75 0.96 5.65
CA VAL A 30 0.53 1.74 5.86
C VAL A 30 0.91 3.08 6.46
N VAL A 31 0.44 4.16 5.85
CA VAL A 31 0.64 5.52 6.32
C VAL A 31 -0.66 6.32 6.28
N ARG A 32 -0.78 7.33 7.13
CA ARG A 32 -1.72 8.42 6.95
C ARG A 32 -1.22 9.34 5.84
N HIS A 33 -2.13 10.00 5.10
CA HIS A 33 -1.74 11.08 4.19
C HIS A 33 -0.87 12.13 4.89
N ALA A 34 0.04 12.75 4.15
CA ALA A 34 0.88 13.83 4.64
C ALA A 34 0.09 15.13 4.89
N GLU A 35 0.75 16.17 5.36
CA GLU A 35 0.13 17.44 5.75
C GLU A 35 -0.62 18.05 4.57
N ARG A 36 -1.89 18.38 4.81
CA ARG A 36 -2.73 19.06 3.83
C ARG A 36 -2.53 20.58 3.89
N ALA A 37 -2.71 21.25 2.76
CA ALA A 37 -2.80 22.71 2.74
C ALA A 37 -3.98 23.19 3.59
N THR A 38 -3.79 24.29 4.32
CA THR A 38 -4.90 24.97 4.96
C THR A 38 -5.73 25.62 3.87
N PRO A 39 -7.04 25.36 3.77
CA PRO A 39 -7.88 26.04 2.81
C PRO A 39 -7.78 27.55 3.04
N ILE A 40 -7.39 28.30 2.01
CA ILE A 40 -7.51 29.76 2.05
C ILE A 40 -9.01 30.04 2.09
N PRO A 41 -9.55 30.72 3.12
CA PRO A 41 -10.95 31.09 3.12
C PRO A 41 -11.22 31.92 1.85
N ALA A 42 -12.06 31.40 0.96
CA ALA A 42 -12.53 32.22 -0.14
C ALA A 42 -13.19 33.48 0.46
N PRO A 43 -12.94 34.68 -0.11
CA PRO A 43 -13.66 35.89 0.31
C PRO A 43 -15.15 35.56 0.30
N ALA A 44 -15.85 35.87 1.38
CA ALA A 44 -17.25 35.56 1.53
C ALA A 44 -18.03 36.19 0.36
N ALA A 45 -18.36 35.34 -0.63
CA ALA A 45 -19.28 35.72 -1.68
C ALA A 45 -20.62 35.91 -1.01
N ALA A 46 -21.13 37.14 -1.06
CA ALA A 46 -22.42 37.52 -0.48
C ALA A 46 -23.47 36.53 -1.05
N GLY A 47 -23.98 35.61 -0.24
CA GLY A 47 -25.22 34.89 -0.46
C GLY A 47 -25.20 33.63 -1.35
N GLY A 48 -24.05 33.04 -1.66
CA GLY A 48 -23.98 31.80 -2.46
C GLY A 48 -23.67 30.55 -1.64
N GLU A 49 -24.49 29.49 -1.77
CA GLU A 49 -24.13 28.15 -1.28
C GLU A 49 -22.85 27.70 -1.97
N ARG A 50 -21.90 27.13 -1.22
CA ARG A 50 -20.68 26.56 -1.80
C ARG A 50 -21.06 25.33 -2.64
N PRO A 51 -20.57 25.22 -3.87
CA PRO A 51 -20.71 23.97 -4.62
C PRO A 51 -20.06 22.83 -3.83
N MET A 52 -20.79 21.74 -3.63
CA MET A 52 -20.20 20.49 -3.09
C MET A 52 -19.07 20.01 -4.01
N GLY A 53 -17.90 19.67 -3.42
CA GLY A 53 -16.73 19.25 -4.18
C GLY A 53 -15.72 20.37 -4.47
N SER A 54 -15.80 21.50 -3.74
CA SER A 54 -14.80 22.57 -3.84
C SER A 54 -13.42 22.08 -3.34
N ALA A 55 -12.34 22.74 -3.81
CA ALA A 55 -10.96 22.48 -3.31
C ALA A 55 -10.83 22.65 -1.79
N ALA A 56 -11.81 23.30 -1.13
CA ALA A 56 -11.88 23.41 0.32
C ALA A 56 -12.24 22.08 1.00
N ASP A 57 -12.97 21.19 0.29
CA ASP A 57 -13.43 19.90 0.83
C ASP A 57 -12.37 18.80 0.63
N ASP A 58 -11.54 18.92 -0.42
CA ASP A 58 -10.43 18.00 -0.72
C ASP A 58 -9.12 18.79 -0.99
N PRO A 59 -8.54 19.42 0.04
CA PRO A 59 -7.33 20.22 -0.13
C PRO A 59 -6.15 19.36 -0.54
N PRO A 60 -5.24 19.89 -1.40
CA PRO A 60 -3.98 19.25 -1.76
C PRO A 60 -3.05 19.15 -0.55
N LEU A 61 -1.90 18.51 -0.75
CA LEU A 61 -0.80 18.58 0.23
C LEU A 61 -0.23 20.00 0.30
N SER A 62 0.17 20.40 1.52
CA SER A 62 1.04 21.56 1.72
C SER A 62 2.46 21.29 1.23
N ASP A 63 3.32 22.31 1.17
CA ASP A 63 4.74 22.12 0.84
C ASP A 63 5.42 21.14 1.81
N ALA A 64 5.10 21.21 3.11
CA ALA A 64 5.58 20.25 4.09
C ALA A 64 5.10 18.81 3.78
N GLY A 65 3.83 18.67 3.38
CA GLY A 65 3.26 17.39 2.98
C GLY A 65 3.89 16.82 1.71
N GLN A 66 4.17 17.67 0.72
CA GLN A 66 4.87 17.26 -0.49
C GLN A 66 6.30 16.77 -0.16
N ALA A 67 7.04 17.51 0.67
CA ALA A 67 8.37 17.11 1.13
C ALA A 67 8.32 15.78 1.91
N ARG A 68 7.27 15.56 2.73
CA ARG A 68 7.07 14.29 3.44
C ARG A 68 6.78 13.14 2.48
N ALA A 69 5.97 13.34 1.45
CA ALA A 69 5.68 12.31 0.45
C ALA A 69 6.97 11.89 -0.31
N VAL A 70 7.85 12.81 -0.63
CA VAL A 70 9.17 12.52 -1.22
C VAL A 70 10.07 11.75 -0.24
N ARG A 71 10.04 12.12 1.05
CA ARG A 71 10.79 11.40 2.09
C ARG A 71 10.30 9.96 2.27
N LEU A 72 8.99 9.75 2.21
CA LEU A 72 8.40 8.41 2.23
C LEU A 72 8.92 7.56 1.06
N GLU A 73 8.94 8.10 -0.16
CA GLU A 73 9.51 7.41 -1.32
C GLU A 73 10.97 7.01 -1.06
N ALA A 74 11.79 7.94 -0.58
CA ALA A 74 13.20 7.68 -0.32
C ALA A 74 13.40 6.58 0.74
N MET A 75 12.58 6.57 1.80
CA MET A 75 12.61 5.53 2.84
C MET A 75 12.19 4.17 2.28
N LEU A 76 11.21 4.12 1.39
CA LEU A 76 10.68 2.89 0.82
C LEU A 76 11.39 2.44 -0.47
N ARG A 77 12.48 3.10 -0.86
CA ARG A 77 13.15 2.86 -2.16
C ARG A 77 13.50 1.41 -2.43
N SER A 78 13.96 0.68 -1.42
CA SER A 78 14.35 -0.74 -1.50
C SER A 78 13.29 -1.70 -0.97
N ALA A 79 12.04 -1.28 -0.88
CA ALA A 79 10.98 -2.07 -0.26
C ALA A 79 10.22 -2.99 -1.22
N ASP A 80 10.63 -3.07 -2.51
CA ASP A 80 10.03 -3.91 -3.56
C ASP A 80 8.50 -3.81 -3.61
N ILE A 81 7.98 -2.57 -3.55
CA ILE A 81 6.54 -2.31 -3.62
C ILE A 81 6.07 -2.55 -5.04
N LEU A 82 5.05 -3.40 -5.20
CA LEU A 82 4.45 -3.79 -6.48
C LEU A 82 3.05 -3.23 -6.68
N GLN A 83 2.40 -2.72 -5.63
CA GLN A 83 1.11 -2.04 -5.72
C GLN A 83 1.02 -0.89 -4.74
N VAL A 84 0.29 0.15 -5.13
CA VAL A 84 0.09 1.35 -4.32
C VAL A 84 -1.41 1.65 -4.27
N PHE A 85 -1.95 1.68 -3.06
CA PHE A 85 -3.35 2.00 -2.79
C PHE A 85 -3.47 3.34 -2.09
N ALA A 86 -4.47 4.11 -2.44
CA ALA A 86 -4.83 5.34 -1.74
C ALA A 86 -6.36 5.47 -1.67
N SER A 87 -6.89 6.29 -0.77
CA SER A 87 -8.29 6.66 -0.85
C SER A 87 -8.54 7.62 -2.03
N GLU A 88 -9.80 7.91 -2.30
CA GLU A 88 -10.24 8.79 -3.37
C GLU A 88 -9.75 10.24 -3.24
N PHE A 89 -9.34 10.65 -2.05
CA PHE A 89 -8.96 12.03 -1.76
C PHE A 89 -7.63 12.45 -2.36
N LEU A 90 -7.55 13.70 -2.82
CA LEU A 90 -6.36 14.26 -3.45
C LEU A 90 -5.10 14.13 -2.58
N ARG A 91 -5.22 14.46 -1.28
CA ARG A 91 -4.11 14.38 -0.31
C ARG A 91 -3.52 12.97 -0.15
N THR A 92 -4.35 11.92 -0.19
CA THR A 92 -3.85 10.52 -0.13
C THR A 92 -3.16 10.11 -1.41
N ARG A 93 -3.74 10.46 -2.55
CA ARG A 93 -3.13 10.19 -3.86
C ARG A 93 -1.81 10.94 -4.04
N GLN A 94 -1.74 12.20 -3.63
CA GLN A 94 -0.51 12.99 -3.69
C GLN A 94 0.57 12.45 -2.75
N THR A 95 0.21 11.92 -1.57
CA THR A 95 1.17 11.26 -0.67
C THR A 95 1.73 9.97 -1.32
N ALA A 96 0.91 9.22 -2.02
CA ALA A 96 1.30 7.98 -2.69
C ALA A 96 2.10 8.20 -3.98
N ALA A 97 1.87 9.32 -4.67
CA ALA A 97 2.35 9.58 -6.02
C ALA A 97 3.88 9.47 -6.20
N PRO A 98 4.76 10.02 -5.34
CA PRO A 98 6.20 9.86 -5.52
C PRO A 98 6.65 8.39 -5.49
N THR A 99 6.09 7.59 -4.58
CA THR A 99 6.42 6.16 -4.47
C THR A 99 5.94 5.37 -5.70
N ALA A 100 4.75 5.67 -6.20
CA ALA A 100 4.19 5.06 -7.39
C ALA A 100 5.01 5.42 -8.65
N ALA A 101 5.29 6.73 -8.84
CA ALA A 101 6.05 7.23 -9.99
C ALA A 101 7.46 6.63 -10.07
N ALA A 102 8.18 6.54 -8.94
CA ALA A 102 9.52 5.96 -8.90
C ALA A 102 9.58 4.48 -9.32
N ARG A 103 8.43 3.80 -9.37
CA ARG A 103 8.29 2.38 -9.72
C ARG A 103 7.46 2.14 -10.99
N SER A 104 7.06 3.21 -11.67
CA SER A 104 6.14 3.16 -12.82
C SER A 104 4.84 2.42 -12.50
N LEU A 105 4.34 2.60 -11.29
CA LEU A 105 3.07 2.04 -10.81
C LEU A 105 1.95 3.08 -10.86
N GLU A 106 0.72 2.61 -11.01
CA GLU A 106 -0.46 3.44 -10.82
C GLU A 106 -0.90 3.45 -9.34
N VAL A 107 -1.48 4.56 -8.91
CA VAL A 107 -2.14 4.64 -7.61
C VAL A 107 -3.58 4.14 -7.77
N VAL A 108 -3.86 2.97 -7.21
CA VAL A 108 -5.21 2.39 -7.20
C VAL A 108 -6.05 3.08 -6.14
N ALA A 109 -7.11 3.78 -6.58
CA ALA A 109 -8.03 4.46 -5.66
C ALA A 109 -9.07 3.48 -5.14
N VAL A 110 -9.18 3.38 -3.80
CA VAL A 110 -10.22 2.61 -3.12
C VAL A 110 -10.95 3.56 -2.16
N PRO A 111 -12.30 3.69 -2.24
CA PRO A 111 -13.04 4.60 -1.38
C PRO A 111 -12.73 4.39 0.10
N ALA A 112 -12.50 5.47 0.85
CA ALA A 112 -12.08 5.43 2.26
C ALA A 112 -13.06 4.65 3.16
N LYS A 113 -14.34 4.60 2.79
CA LYS A 113 -15.39 3.83 3.48
C LYS A 113 -15.36 2.31 3.16
N GLU A 114 -14.63 1.90 2.13
CA GLU A 114 -14.61 0.52 1.64
C GLU A 114 -13.37 -0.24 2.12
N VAL A 115 -13.11 -0.21 3.42
CA VAL A 115 -11.91 -0.83 4.02
C VAL A 115 -11.88 -2.34 3.78
N ASP A 116 -13.03 -3.02 3.74
CA ASP A 116 -13.10 -4.46 3.44
C ASP A 116 -12.67 -4.78 2.02
N ALA A 117 -13.08 -3.96 1.04
CA ALA A 117 -12.64 -4.09 -0.35
C ALA A 117 -11.12 -3.87 -0.48
N LEU A 118 -10.58 -2.87 0.24
CA LEU A 118 -9.13 -2.64 0.30
C LEU A 118 -8.39 -3.85 0.88
N VAL A 119 -8.87 -4.42 1.98
CA VAL A 119 -8.29 -5.62 2.59
C VAL A 119 -8.30 -6.81 1.63
N ALA A 120 -9.39 -7.01 0.88
CA ALA A 120 -9.47 -8.06 -0.14
C ALA A 120 -8.40 -7.85 -1.22
N GLN A 121 -8.27 -6.63 -1.76
CA GLN A 121 -7.26 -6.30 -2.77
C GLN A 121 -5.83 -6.47 -2.24
N ILE A 122 -5.54 -6.07 -0.99
CA ILE A 122 -4.24 -6.31 -0.35
C ILE A 122 -3.92 -7.81 -0.26
N ARG A 123 -4.92 -8.64 0.06
CA ARG A 123 -4.73 -10.10 0.16
C ARG A 123 -4.45 -10.77 -1.19
N GLU A 124 -5.01 -10.24 -2.26
CA GLU A 124 -4.81 -10.72 -3.64
C GLU A 124 -3.53 -10.17 -4.27
N ALA A 125 -2.98 -9.09 -3.72
CA ALA A 125 -1.78 -8.44 -4.23
C ALA A 125 -0.57 -9.39 -4.18
N LYS A 126 0.19 -9.40 -5.28
CA LYS A 126 1.44 -10.17 -5.37
C LYS A 126 2.60 -9.28 -4.92
N GLY A 127 3.18 -9.60 -3.74
CA GLY A 127 4.32 -8.86 -3.20
C GLY A 127 3.92 -7.72 -2.25
N ASN A 128 4.86 -6.82 -2.01
CA ASN A 128 4.68 -5.74 -1.04
C ASN A 128 3.79 -4.62 -1.57
N VAL A 129 3.06 -3.98 -0.68
CA VAL A 129 2.12 -2.91 -1.03
C VAL A 129 2.31 -1.68 -0.14
N LEU A 130 2.06 -0.50 -0.71
CA LEU A 130 1.89 0.75 0.05
C LEU A 130 0.40 1.10 0.11
N VAL A 131 -0.07 1.46 1.28
CA VAL A 131 -1.43 1.96 1.51
C VAL A 131 -1.38 3.34 2.15
N VAL A 132 -2.04 4.31 1.55
CA VAL A 132 -2.18 5.67 2.10
C VAL A 132 -3.64 5.93 2.47
N GLY A 133 -3.89 6.07 3.77
CA GLY A 133 -5.21 6.30 4.34
C GLY A 133 -5.31 7.58 5.18
N HIS A 134 -6.19 7.54 6.18
CA HIS A 134 -6.49 8.66 7.08
C HIS A 134 -6.30 8.25 8.55
N ALA A 135 -6.29 9.22 9.46
CA ALA A 135 -6.12 8.96 10.89
C ALA A 135 -7.15 7.97 11.46
N ASN A 136 -8.35 7.94 10.91
CA ASN A 136 -9.44 7.04 11.32
C ASN A 136 -9.45 5.72 10.55
N THR A 137 -9.03 5.69 9.28
CA THR A 137 -9.10 4.46 8.46
C THR A 137 -7.87 3.57 8.61
N VAL A 138 -6.70 4.16 8.91
CA VAL A 138 -5.46 3.38 9.14
C VAL A 138 -5.59 2.43 10.34
N PRO A 139 -6.07 2.84 11.52
CA PRO A 139 -6.27 1.93 12.64
C PRO A 139 -7.26 0.80 12.32
N ASP A 140 -8.37 1.10 11.64
CA ASP A 140 -9.37 0.10 11.22
C ASP A 140 -8.76 -0.90 10.22
N LEU A 141 -7.98 -0.42 9.23
CA LEU A 141 -7.27 -1.29 8.30
C LEU A 141 -6.30 -2.24 9.03
N LEU A 142 -5.49 -1.71 9.95
CA LEU A 142 -4.51 -2.51 10.69
C LEU A 142 -5.21 -3.62 11.50
N LYS A 143 -6.32 -3.29 12.15
CA LYS A 143 -7.16 -4.27 12.86
C LYS A 143 -7.69 -5.37 11.94
N ARG A 144 -8.17 -5.01 10.74
CA ARG A 144 -8.67 -5.98 9.74
C ARG A 144 -7.55 -6.82 9.09
N LEU A 145 -6.32 -6.31 9.11
CA LEU A 145 -5.13 -7.08 8.73
C LEU A 145 -4.66 -8.04 9.84
N GLY A 146 -5.32 -8.05 11.00
CA GLY A 146 -5.04 -8.97 12.11
C GLY A 146 -4.14 -8.40 13.20
N ILE A 147 -3.84 -7.10 13.17
CA ILE A 147 -3.08 -6.45 14.26
C ILE A 147 -4.01 -6.27 15.46
N LYS A 148 -3.55 -6.75 16.61
CA LYS A 148 -4.33 -6.73 17.88
C LYS A 148 -4.08 -5.47 18.71
N ASP A 149 -3.04 -4.71 18.37
CA ASP A 149 -2.67 -3.47 19.04
C ASP A 149 -3.78 -2.43 18.91
N ASP A 150 -4.06 -1.71 19.98
CA ASP A 150 -4.93 -0.54 19.92
C ASP A 150 -4.12 0.66 19.40
N ILE A 151 -4.43 1.07 18.17
CA ILE A 151 -3.68 2.10 17.45
C ILE A 151 -4.54 3.33 17.31
N THR A 152 -4.00 4.46 17.74
CA THR A 152 -4.56 5.78 17.50
C THR A 152 -3.54 6.66 16.79
N ILE A 153 -4.00 7.58 15.97
CA ILE A 153 -3.17 8.56 15.26
C ILE A 153 -3.74 9.94 15.58
N ALA A 154 -2.96 10.74 16.30
CA ALA A 154 -3.38 12.10 16.64
C ALA A 154 -3.40 13.03 15.40
N ASP A 155 -4.17 14.10 15.45
CA ASP A 155 -4.35 15.01 14.32
C ASP A 155 -3.06 15.65 13.81
N ALA A 156 -2.09 15.85 14.69
CA ALA A 156 -0.77 16.39 14.34
C ALA A 156 0.26 15.32 13.89
N GLU A 157 -0.09 14.03 13.91
CA GLU A 157 0.83 12.94 13.58
C GLU A 157 0.72 12.56 12.11
N TYR A 158 1.71 12.94 11.32
CA TYR A 158 1.82 12.64 9.89
C TYR A 158 3.01 11.74 9.53
N ASP A 159 3.85 11.40 10.49
CA ASP A 159 5.12 10.70 10.32
C ASP A 159 5.08 9.21 10.68
N ASN A 160 3.92 8.67 11.01
CA ASN A 160 3.79 7.25 11.33
C ASN A 160 3.89 6.39 10.06
N LEU A 161 4.79 5.41 10.08
CA LEU A 161 4.88 4.34 9.11
C LEU A 161 4.64 3.00 9.82
N PHE A 162 3.52 2.38 9.55
CA PHE A 162 3.16 1.06 10.05
C PHE A 162 3.58 0.01 9.01
N VAL A 163 4.42 -0.92 9.43
CA VAL A 163 4.90 -2.02 8.58
C VAL A 163 4.29 -3.31 9.09
N VAL A 164 3.34 -3.86 8.34
CA VAL A 164 2.68 -5.12 8.66
C VAL A 164 3.35 -6.24 7.86
N ILE A 165 4.03 -7.13 8.56
CA ILE A 165 4.65 -8.32 7.97
C ILE A 165 3.65 -9.45 8.06
N ARG A 166 3.15 -9.90 6.92
CA ARG A 166 2.16 -10.98 6.79
C ARG A 166 2.87 -12.24 6.31
N PRO A 167 3.14 -13.21 7.17
CA PRO A 167 3.70 -14.48 6.76
C PRO A 167 2.70 -15.28 5.91
N SER A 168 3.17 -16.25 5.15
CA SER A 168 2.32 -17.18 4.40
C SER A 168 1.41 -18.02 5.31
N SER A 169 1.80 -18.20 6.56
CA SER A 169 1.03 -18.87 7.62
C SER A 169 1.37 -18.26 8.97
N GLY A 170 0.37 -18.13 9.84
CA GLY A 170 0.54 -17.54 11.17
C GLY A 170 -0.01 -16.12 11.29
N GLU A 171 0.25 -15.49 12.43
CA GLU A 171 -0.23 -14.14 12.74
C GLU A 171 0.69 -13.06 12.11
N PRO A 172 0.13 -11.94 11.68
CA PRO A 172 0.92 -10.81 11.20
C PRO A 172 1.66 -10.13 12.35
N THR A 173 2.80 -9.52 12.02
CA THR A 173 3.60 -8.72 12.96
C THR A 173 3.59 -7.27 12.55
N LEU A 174 3.47 -6.36 13.53
CA LEU A 174 3.53 -4.92 13.31
C LEU A 174 4.87 -4.34 13.77
N VAL A 175 5.51 -3.57 12.88
CA VAL A 175 6.64 -2.69 13.23
C VAL A 175 6.17 -1.26 13.01
N ARG A 176 6.43 -0.38 13.98
CA ARG A 176 6.13 1.07 13.88
C ARG A 176 7.42 1.84 13.66
N LEU A 177 7.46 2.62 12.62
CA LEU A 177 8.56 3.51 12.27
C LEU A 177 8.05 4.96 12.17
N ARG A 178 8.98 5.91 12.08
CA ARG A 178 8.73 7.33 11.81
C ARG A 178 9.54 7.79 10.60
N TYR A 179 9.01 8.71 9.78
CA TYR A 179 9.66 9.21 8.56
C TYR A 179 9.49 10.72 8.35
#